data_1c05311e4347bd6cd5f43b050155e625
#
_entry.id   1c05311e4347bd6cd5f43b050155e625
#
_cell.length_a   1.000
_cell.length_b   1.000
_cell.length_c   1.000
_cell.angle_alpha   90.00
_cell.angle_beta   90.00
_cell.angle_gamma   90.00
#
_symmetry.space_group_name_H-M   'P 1'
#
loop_
_entity.id
_entity.type
_entity.pdbx_description
1 polymer ?
#
loop_
_entity_poly.entity_id
_entity_poly.type
_entity_poly.pdbx_seq_one_letter_code
_entity_poly.pdbx_strand_id
1 'polypeptide(L)'
;TSHNMPAPELVELCDEMGMMMMIEPFDDWGFDPKSPNGYGAVFNEWADKDISNMVRHYRNNPSVVMWSIGNEVPSQWGEPGIAELMRLRDAVRTHDNTRPITCGMDRVYKGAVIENGFAASLDIPGFNYKPQFYDRFYEKLPQRIILGSETASTVSSRGQYFFPVKFEEHKVELHPNNQSNSYDNESCSWSNVPDLDFARDDDHPWVIGQFVWTGFDYLGEPSPYDTDAWPSHSSVFGIIDLASLPKDRYYLYRSKWNEKSPTLHILPHWNWEGREGEITPVFVYT
;
A
#
# COMPACT_ATOMS: atom_id res chain seq x y z
N THR A 1 -4.91 -6.20 -5.38
CA THR A 1 -4.75 -7.34 -4.43
C THR A 1 -3.28 -7.61 -4.22
N SER A 2 -2.86 -7.72 -3.01
CA SER A 2 -1.44 -7.93 -2.67
C SER A 2 -1.28 -9.19 -1.81
N HIS A 3 -0.34 -10.01 -2.12
CA HIS A 3 0.56 -10.04 -3.30
C HIS A 3 0.30 -11.35 -4.03
N ASN A 4 -0.96 -11.64 -4.26
CA ASN A 4 -1.42 -12.89 -4.86
C ASN A 4 -2.66 -12.66 -5.71
N MET A 5 -2.91 -13.60 -6.60
CA MET A 5 -4.14 -13.64 -7.38
C MET A 5 -5.36 -13.72 -6.45
N PRO A 6 -6.37 -12.85 -6.61
CA PRO A 6 -7.53 -12.81 -5.72
C PRO A 6 -8.43 -14.05 -5.89
N ALA A 7 -9.23 -14.33 -4.87
CA ALA A 7 -10.34 -15.26 -5.01
C ALA A 7 -11.39 -14.73 -6.00
N PRO A 8 -12.00 -15.57 -6.84
CA PRO A 8 -13.04 -15.14 -7.78
C PRO A 8 -14.19 -14.37 -7.12
N GLU A 9 -14.62 -14.83 -5.94
CA GLU A 9 -15.70 -14.21 -5.17
C GLU A 9 -15.38 -12.76 -4.78
N LEU A 10 -14.11 -12.44 -4.50
CA LEU A 10 -13.70 -11.05 -4.22
C LEU A 10 -13.86 -10.18 -5.46
N VAL A 11 -13.48 -10.68 -6.63
CA VAL A 11 -13.59 -9.94 -7.89
C VAL A 11 -15.05 -9.73 -8.26
N GLU A 12 -15.90 -10.77 -8.11
CA GLU A 12 -17.34 -10.69 -8.34
C GLU A 12 -18.00 -9.64 -7.43
N LEU A 13 -17.67 -9.62 -6.16
CA LEU A 13 -18.15 -8.60 -5.22
C LEU A 13 -17.68 -7.19 -5.60
N CYS A 14 -16.45 -7.04 -6.05
CA CYS A 14 -15.95 -5.75 -6.54
C CYS A 14 -16.68 -5.30 -7.82
N ASP A 15 -17.00 -6.22 -8.73
CA ASP A 15 -17.82 -5.94 -9.90
C ASP A 15 -19.23 -5.43 -9.50
N GLU A 16 -19.87 -6.11 -8.56
CA GLU A 16 -21.21 -5.75 -8.06
C GLU A 16 -21.21 -4.41 -7.32
N MET A 17 -20.19 -4.15 -6.52
CA MET A 17 -20.10 -2.93 -5.71
C MET A 17 -19.50 -1.73 -6.45
N GLY A 18 -18.93 -1.93 -7.65
CA GLY A 18 -18.22 -0.89 -8.39
C GLY A 18 -16.88 -0.50 -7.78
N MET A 19 -16.19 -1.44 -7.11
CA MET A 19 -14.86 -1.24 -6.52
C MET A 19 -13.77 -1.51 -7.55
N MET A 20 -12.93 -0.54 -7.84
CA MET A 20 -11.80 -0.72 -8.76
C MET A 20 -10.70 -1.59 -8.14
N MET A 21 -10.14 -2.49 -8.93
CA MET A 21 -9.10 -3.43 -8.52
C MET A 21 -7.85 -3.31 -9.38
N MET A 22 -6.70 -3.34 -8.71
CA MET A 22 -5.41 -3.69 -9.29
C MET A 22 -5.09 -5.12 -8.86
N ILE A 23 -4.96 -6.02 -9.81
CA ILE A 23 -4.69 -7.45 -9.53
C ILE A 23 -3.22 -7.75 -9.78
N GLU A 24 -2.63 -8.50 -8.84
CA GLU A 24 -1.23 -8.91 -8.83
C GLU A 24 -1.13 -10.41 -8.57
N PRO A 25 -0.28 -11.16 -9.33
CA PRO A 25 -0.17 -12.61 -9.16
C PRO A 25 0.86 -13.02 -8.11
N PHE A 26 1.93 -12.23 -7.94
CA PHE A 26 3.07 -12.50 -7.06
C PHE A 26 3.92 -11.25 -6.88
N ASP A 27 4.71 -11.21 -5.82
CA ASP A 27 5.60 -10.11 -5.45
C ASP A 27 7.09 -10.45 -5.52
N ASP A 28 7.45 -11.68 -5.90
CA ASP A 28 8.82 -12.18 -5.91
C ASP A 28 9.18 -12.74 -7.27
N TRP A 29 10.35 -12.33 -7.79
CA TRP A 29 10.84 -12.74 -9.10
C TRP A 29 12.04 -13.71 -8.99
N GLY A 30 12.39 -14.36 -10.10
CA GLY A 30 13.40 -15.41 -10.11
C GLY A 30 14.84 -14.95 -9.94
N PHE A 31 15.13 -13.67 -10.21
CA PHE A 31 16.46 -13.12 -10.01
C PHE A 31 16.53 -12.38 -8.69
N ASP A 32 17.44 -12.79 -7.81
CA ASP A 32 17.61 -12.26 -6.46
C ASP A 32 16.29 -12.30 -5.65
N PRO A 33 15.74 -13.51 -5.40
CA PRO A 33 14.44 -13.64 -4.75
C PRO A 33 14.46 -13.14 -3.31
N LYS A 34 13.34 -12.58 -2.84
CA LYS A 34 13.16 -12.06 -1.48
C LYS A 34 13.37 -13.13 -0.41
N SER A 35 12.99 -14.37 -0.71
CA SER A 35 13.04 -15.48 0.24
C SER A 35 13.34 -16.79 -0.47
N PRO A 36 14.12 -17.70 0.15
CA PRO A 36 14.39 -19.02 -0.44
C PRO A 36 13.15 -19.89 -0.58
N ASN A 37 12.10 -19.61 0.17
CA ASN A 37 10.81 -20.32 0.14
C ASN A 37 9.70 -19.52 -0.53
N GLY A 38 10.03 -18.36 -1.13
CA GLY A 38 9.10 -17.51 -1.84
C GLY A 38 8.79 -18.01 -3.26
N TYR A 39 7.95 -17.25 -3.95
CA TYR A 39 7.57 -17.55 -5.33
C TYR A 39 8.76 -17.56 -6.29
N GLY A 40 9.81 -16.80 -5.99
CA GLY A 40 11.07 -16.78 -6.75
C GLY A 40 11.65 -18.17 -7.02
N ALA A 41 11.45 -19.12 -6.11
CA ALA A 41 11.91 -20.52 -6.27
C ALA A 41 11.27 -21.25 -7.47
N VAL A 42 10.06 -20.89 -7.84
CA VAL A 42 9.29 -21.50 -8.93
C VAL A 42 9.04 -20.55 -10.11
N PHE A 43 9.48 -19.30 -10.00
CA PHE A 43 9.21 -18.22 -10.92
C PHE A 43 9.52 -18.55 -12.38
N ASN A 44 10.68 -19.12 -12.65
CA ASN A 44 11.11 -19.41 -14.03
C ASN A 44 10.23 -20.45 -14.72
N GLU A 45 9.59 -21.32 -13.97
CA GLU A 45 8.70 -22.34 -14.50
C GLU A 45 7.25 -21.85 -14.61
N TRP A 46 6.79 -21.05 -13.64
CA TRP A 46 5.37 -20.79 -13.44
C TRP A 46 4.92 -19.37 -13.79
N ALA A 47 5.79 -18.37 -13.76
CA ALA A 47 5.37 -16.96 -13.88
C ALA A 47 4.55 -16.66 -15.13
N ASP A 48 4.96 -17.14 -16.29
CA ASP A 48 4.21 -16.91 -17.54
C ASP A 48 2.86 -17.62 -17.55
N LYS A 49 2.79 -18.83 -16.95
CA LYS A 49 1.56 -19.59 -16.81
C LYS A 49 0.58 -18.89 -15.90
N ASP A 50 1.07 -18.42 -14.75
CA ASP A 50 0.24 -17.78 -13.73
C ASP A 50 -0.27 -16.41 -14.18
N ILE A 51 0.59 -15.58 -14.80
CA ILE A 51 0.16 -14.32 -15.42
C ILE A 51 -0.88 -14.58 -16.52
N SER A 52 -0.61 -15.51 -17.42
CA SER A 52 -1.54 -15.85 -18.50
C SER A 52 -2.89 -16.32 -17.96
N ASN A 53 -2.85 -17.16 -16.92
CA ASN A 53 -4.06 -17.65 -16.26
C ASN A 53 -4.84 -16.51 -15.60
N MET A 54 -4.17 -15.66 -14.81
CA MET A 54 -4.77 -14.50 -14.15
C MET A 54 -5.46 -13.57 -15.14
N VAL A 55 -4.74 -13.16 -16.19
CA VAL A 55 -5.29 -12.23 -17.18
C VAL A 55 -6.47 -12.84 -17.94
N ARG A 56 -6.35 -14.09 -18.37
CA ARG A 56 -7.46 -14.79 -19.06
C ARG A 56 -8.68 -14.96 -18.18
N HIS A 57 -8.48 -15.16 -16.89
CA HIS A 57 -9.58 -15.36 -15.94
C HIS A 57 -10.32 -14.04 -15.67
N TYR A 58 -9.60 -12.95 -15.46
CA TYR A 58 -10.17 -11.70 -14.94
C TYR A 58 -10.30 -10.56 -15.95
N ARG A 59 -9.82 -10.69 -17.18
CA ARG A 59 -9.88 -9.60 -18.18
C ARG A 59 -11.29 -9.14 -18.57
N ASN A 60 -12.33 -9.91 -18.27
CA ASN A 60 -13.71 -9.54 -18.54
C ASN A 60 -14.43 -8.95 -17.32
N ASN A 61 -13.77 -8.87 -16.16
CA ASN A 61 -14.32 -8.27 -14.96
C ASN A 61 -14.18 -6.74 -15.01
N PRO A 62 -15.26 -5.97 -14.95
CA PRO A 62 -15.21 -4.52 -15.07
C PRO A 62 -14.53 -3.83 -13.89
N SER A 63 -14.47 -4.45 -12.71
CA SER A 63 -13.72 -3.95 -11.55
C SER A 63 -12.23 -3.91 -11.79
N VAL A 64 -11.68 -4.81 -12.60
CA VAL A 64 -10.24 -4.90 -12.85
C VAL A 64 -9.82 -3.79 -13.81
N VAL A 65 -9.11 -2.80 -13.29
CA VAL A 65 -8.69 -1.62 -14.05
C VAL A 65 -7.22 -1.61 -14.41
N MET A 66 -6.41 -2.44 -13.74
CA MET A 66 -4.95 -2.45 -13.88
C MET A 66 -4.37 -3.82 -13.54
N TRP A 67 -3.26 -4.17 -14.19
CA TRP A 67 -2.45 -5.34 -13.88
C TRP A 67 -1.16 -4.93 -13.19
N SER A 68 -0.89 -5.46 -12.00
CA SER A 68 0.43 -5.39 -11.39
C SER A 68 1.19 -6.68 -11.71
N ILE A 69 2.47 -6.55 -12.08
CA ILE A 69 3.31 -7.69 -12.46
C ILE A 69 4.37 -8.03 -11.42
N GLY A 70 4.35 -7.34 -10.28
CA GLY A 70 5.26 -7.58 -9.16
C GLY A 70 5.28 -6.42 -8.17
N ASN A 71 5.84 -6.67 -7.00
CA ASN A 71 5.97 -5.68 -5.94
C ASN A 71 7.35 -5.73 -5.29
N GLU A 72 7.98 -4.58 -5.17
CA GLU A 72 9.28 -4.40 -4.47
C GLU A 72 10.33 -5.46 -4.82
N VAL A 73 10.34 -5.87 -6.07
CA VAL A 73 11.23 -6.94 -6.55
C VAL A 73 12.69 -6.52 -6.38
N PRO A 74 13.55 -7.35 -5.75
CA PRO A 74 14.95 -6.98 -5.56
C PRO A 74 15.68 -6.66 -6.87
N SER A 75 15.33 -7.35 -7.95
CA SER A 75 15.93 -7.18 -9.28
C SER A 75 15.64 -5.84 -9.98
N GLN A 76 14.80 -4.97 -9.43
CA GLN A 76 14.53 -3.64 -10.00
C GLN A 76 15.75 -2.71 -10.13
N TRP A 77 16.90 -3.11 -9.57
CA TRP A 77 18.16 -2.36 -9.62
C TRP A 77 18.90 -2.41 -10.96
N GLY A 78 18.63 -3.38 -11.83
CA GLY A 78 19.49 -3.60 -12.99
C GLY A 78 18.81 -4.25 -14.19
N GLU A 79 19.61 -4.50 -15.21
CA GLU A 79 19.16 -5.09 -16.49
C GLU A 79 18.38 -6.41 -16.35
N PRO A 80 18.76 -7.36 -15.48
CA PRO A 80 17.97 -8.58 -15.30
C PRO A 80 16.52 -8.31 -14.92
N GLY A 81 16.28 -7.34 -14.04
CA GLY A 81 14.92 -6.96 -13.66
C GLY A 81 14.14 -6.31 -14.80
N ILE A 82 14.79 -5.50 -15.63
CA ILE A 82 14.14 -4.90 -16.81
C ILE A 82 13.76 -5.99 -17.83
N ALA A 83 14.64 -6.96 -18.06
CA ALA A 83 14.33 -8.07 -18.94
C ALA A 83 13.13 -8.89 -18.45
N GLU A 84 13.08 -9.18 -17.14
CA GLU A 84 11.95 -9.86 -16.53
C GLU A 84 10.66 -9.04 -16.61
N LEU A 85 10.72 -7.73 -16.33
CA LEU A 85 9.58 -6.82 -16.47
C LEU A 85 9.02 -6.89 -17.89
N MET A 86 9.87 -6.81 -18.91
CA MET A 86 9.45 -6.86 -20.32
C MET A 86 8.80 -8.20 -20.66
N ARG A 87 9.37 -9.32 -20.19
CA ARG A 87 8.81 -10.67 -20.37
C ARG A 87 7.41 -10.78 -19.76
N LEU A 88 7.23 -10.35 -18.52
CA LEU A 88 5.95 -10.42 -17.82
C LEU A 88 4.92 -9.48 -18.46
N ARG A 89 5.34 -8.28 -18.86
CA ARG A 89 4.49 -7.35 -19.61
C ARG A 89 4.00 -7.96 -20.93
N ASP A 90 4.89 -8.62 -21.67
CA ASP A 90 4.52 -9.28 -22.93
C ASP A 90 3.57 -10.46 -22.68
N ALA A 91 3.73 -11.20 -21.58
CA ALA A 91 2.80 -12.25 -21.17
C ALA A 91 1.39 -11.67 -20.90
N VAL A 92 1.28 -10.55 -20.19
CA VAL A 92 -0.02 -9.84 -20.02
C VAL A 92 -0.57 -9.42 -21.37
N ARG A 93 0.24 -8.75 -22.21
CA ARG A 93 -0.18 -8.19 -23.52
C ARG A 93 -0.63 -9.24 -24.52
N THR A 94 -0.19 -10.48 -24.37
CA THR A 94 -0.69 -11.61 -25.17
C THR A 94 -2.19 -11.85 -24.96
N HIS A 95 -2.74 -11.46 -23.83
CA HIS A 95 -4.13 -11.75 -23.44
C HIS A 95 -5.00 -10.50 -23.21
N ASP A 96 -4.39 -9.36 -22.87
CA ASP A 96 -5.09 -8.09 -22.67
C ASP A 96 -4.22 -6.89 -23.05
N ASN A 97 -4.69 -6.13 -24.05
CA ASN A 97 -4.07 -4.89 -24.52
C ASN A 97 -4.83 -3.63 -24.07
N THR A 98 -5.84 -3.79 -23.22
CA THR A 98 -6.75 -2.69 -22.88
C THR A 98 -6.41 -2.02 -21.56
N ARG A 99 -5.85 -2.77 -20.59
CA ARG A 99 -5.54 -2.27 -19.25
C ARG A 99 -4.07 -1.93 -19.13
N PRO A 100 -3.74 -0.87 -18.37
CA PRO A 100 -2.35 -0.53 -18.09
C PRO A 100 -1.69 -1.55 -17.15
N ILE A 101 -0.36 -1.60 -17.24
CA ILE A 101 0.49 -2.48 -16.44
C ILE A 101 1.35 -1.63 -15.52
N THR A 102 1.43 -2.03 -14.26
CA THR A 102 2.25 -1.42 -13.21
C THR A 102 3.10 -2.46 -12.47
N CYS A 103 3.97 -1.97 -11.62
CA CYS A 103 4.73 -2.72 -10.62
C CYS A 103 5.00 -1.77 -9.46
N GLY A 104 4.80 -2.21 -8.23
CA GLY A 104 5.15 -1.44 -7.04
C GLY A 104 6.67 -1.32 -6.88
N MET A 105 7.19 -0.09 -6.77
CA MET A 105 8.63 0.17 -6.69
C MET A 105 9.00 0.89 -5.41
N ASP A 106 10.05 0.44 -4.74
CA ASP A 106 10.60 1.06 -3.53
C ASP A 106 12.04 1.58 -3.70
N ARG A 107 12.78 1.11 -4.73
CA ARG A 107 14.20 1.41 -4.95
C ARG A 107 14.39 2.68 -5.76
N VAL A 108 14.10 3.83 -5.18
CA VAL A 108 14.08 5.15 -5.86
C VAL A 108 15.36 5.98 -5.67
N TYR A 109 16.28 5.49 -4.84
CA TYR A 109 17.52 6.21 -4.52
C TYR A 109 18.66 5.89 -5.49
N LYS A 110 19.57 6.85 -5.70
CA LYS A 110 20.84 6.66 -6.42
C LYS A 110 20.71 6.03 -7.81
N GLY A 111 19.83 6.53 -8.63
CA GLY A 111 19.77 6.13 -10.03
C GLY A 111 19.11 4.78 -10.31
N ALA A 112 18.43 4.19 -9.31
CA ALA A 112 17.75 2.92 -9.50
C ALA A 112 16.63 3.00 -10.56
N VAL A 113 15.40 2.72 -10.20
CA VAL A 113 14.28 2.55 -11.14
C VAL A 113 13.99 3.75 -12.05
N ILE A 114 14.38 4.97 -11.63
CA ILE A 114 14.14 6.19 -12.41
C ILE A 114 15.16 6.36 -13.54
N GLU A 115 16.42 6.03 -13.28
CA GLU A 115 17.52 6.25 -14.24
C GLU A 115 17.90 5.00 -15.02
N ASN A 116 17.59 3.80 -14.54
CA ASN A 116 17.91 2.55 -15.23
C ASN A 116 16.89 2.14 -16.30
N GLY A 117 15.74 2.83 -16.37
CA GLY A 117 14.68 2.52 -17.35
C GLY A 117 13.58 1.59 -16.85
N PHE A 118 13.68 1.04 -15.63
CA PHE A 118 12.67 0.12 -15.09
C PHE A 118 11.30 0.83 -15.01
N ALA A 119 11.21 1.98 -14.33
CA ALA A 119 9.97 2.73 -14.20
C ALA A 119 9.44 3.22 -15.57
N ALA A 120 10.34 3.63 -16.48
CA ALA A 120 9.96 4.07 -17.81
C ALA A 120 9.41 2.94 -18.71
N SER A 121 9.63 1.68 -18.34
CA SER A 121 9.14 0.50 -19.08
C SER A 121 7.72 0.08 -18.68
N LEU A 122 7.15 0.66 -17.62
CA LEU A 122 5.77 0.45 -17.20
C LEU A 122 4.80 1.39 -17.93
N ASP A 123 3.53 1.02 -18.01
CA ASP A 123 2.50 1.95 -18.52
C ASP A 123 2.18 3.01 -17.46
N ILE A 124 2.05 2.59 -16.21
CA ILE A 124 1.83 3.45 -15.05
C ILE A 124 2.89 3.11 -13.99
N PRO A 125 3.82 4.02 -13.69
CA PRO A 125 4.79 3.83 -12.63
C PRO A 125 4.12 3.84 -11.26
N GLY A 126 4.23 2.72 -10.51
CA GLY A 126 3.74 2.59 -9.14
C GLY A 126 4.87 2.78 -8.13
N PHE A 127 4.66 3.59 -7.11
CA PHE A 127 5.66 3.84 -6.07
C PHE A 127 5.10 3.54 -4.68
N ASN A 128 5.87 2.78 -3.91
CA ASN A 128 5.54 2.43 -2.54
C ASN A 128 6.20 3.43 -1.58
N TYR A 129 5.39 4.15 -0.78
CA TYR A 129 5.84 5.03 0.31
C TYR A 129 6.85 6.13 -0.08
N LYS A 130 6.69 6.71 -1.26
CA LYS A 130 7.65 7.72 -1.78
C LYS A 130 7.00 9.05 -2.20
N PRO A 131 5.91 9.53 -1.53
CA PRO A 131 5.20 10.74 -1.97
C PRO A 131 6.09 11.98 -1.99
N GLN A 132 7.13 12.04 -1.15
CA GLN A 132 8.08 13.15 -1.12
C GLN A 132 8.94 13.30 -2.39
N PHE A 133 8.94 12.29 -3.26
CA PHE A 133 9.73 12.30 -4.50
C PHE A 133 8.87 12.39 -5.77
N TYR A 134 7.56 12.49 -5.67
CA TYR A 134 6.65 12.45 -6.82
C TYR A 134 6.94 13.54 -7.85
N ASP A 135 7.24 14.77 -7.43
CA ASP A 135 7.62 15.85 -8.35
C ASP A 135 8.82 15.48 -9.21
N ARG A 136 9.87 14.94 -8.59
CA ARG A 136 11.07 14.45 -9.30
C ARG A 136 10.75 13.33 -10.28
N PHE A 137 9.87 12.39 -9.90
CA PHE A 137 9.49 11.29 -10.78
C PHE A 137 8.68 11.79 -11.96
N TYR A 138 7.72 12.67 -11.72
CA TYR A 138 6.95 13.33 -12.76
C TYR A 138 7.82 14.02 -13.79
N GLU A 139 8.84 14.76 -13.36
CA GLU A 139 9.76 15.47 -14.26
C GLU A 139 10.61 14.52 -15.12
N LYS A 140 11.01 13.36 -14.58
CA LYS A 140 11.96 12.46 -15.23
C LYS A 140 11.31 11.36 -16.05
N LEU A 141 10.11 10.92 -15.69
CA LEU A 141 9.45 9.80 -16.35
C LEU A 141 8.64 10.24 -17.57
N PRO A 142 8.69 9.47 -18.67
CA PRO A 142 8.00 9.83 -19.92
C PRO A 142 6.48 9.80 -19.80
N GLN A 143 5.94 8.97 -18.89
CA GLN A 143 4.51 8.81 -18.69
C GLN A 143 3.83 10.06 -18.13
N ARG A 144 4.54 10.86 -17.35
CA ARG A 144 4.00 12.05 -16.69
C ARG A 144 2.77 11.79 -15.84
N ILE A 145 2.70 10.60 -15.26
CA ILE A 145 1.69 10.17 -14.28
C ILE A 145 2.37 9.34 -13.20
N ILE A 146 1.82 9.36 -12.01
CA ILE A 146 2.31 8.62 -10.83
C ILE A 146 1.15 7.92 -10.14
N LEU A 147 1.39 6.69 -9.69
CA LEU A 147 0.49 5.92 -8.85
C LEU A 147 1.14 5.68 -7.49
N GLY A 148 0.44 5.94 -6.40
CA GLY A 148 0.79 5.41 -5.09
C GLY A 148 0.37 3.95 -5.00
N SER A 149 1.26 3.02 -5.40
CA SER A 149 0.93 1.59 -5.43
C SER A 149 0.82 0.97 -4.04
N GLU A 150 1.55 1.50 -3.07
CA GLU A 150 1.32 1.32 -1.63
C GLU A 150 1.59 2.64 -0.92
N THR A 151 0.65 3.07 -0.09
CA THR A 151 0.75 4.33 0.62
C THR A 151 0.51 4.19 2.10
N ALA A 152 0.86 5.21 2.84
CA ALA A 152 0.73 5.34 4.27
C ALA A 152 1.48 4.24 5.05
N SER A 153 0.89 3.09 5.32
CA SER A 153 1.36 2.13 6.33
C SER A 153 1.51 2.79 7.71
N THR A 154 0.58 3.67 8.01
CA THR A 154 0.50 4.31 9.33
C THR A 154 0.17 3.27 10.38
N VAL A 155 0.90 3.27 11.47
CA VAL A 155 0.66 2.33 12.57
C VAL A 155 -0.39 2.86 13.53
N SER A 156 -1.31 2.00 13.97
CA SER A 156 -2.39 2.40 14.88
C SER A 156 -3.03 1.16 15.50
N SER A 157 -3.19 1.19 16.82
CA SER A 157 -3.95 0.19 17.58
C SER A 157 -5.29 0.78 17.97
N ARG A 158 -6.39 0.10 17.63
CA ARG A 158 -7.74 0.62 17.88
C ARG A 158 -7.97 0.99 19.36
N GLY A 159 -8.33 2.25 19.58
CA GLY A 159 -8.70 2.76 20.91
C GLY A 159 -7.54 2.94 21.89
N GLN A 160 -6.30 2.93 21.43
CA GLN A 160 -5.11 3.22 22.24
C GLN A 160 -4.66 4.66 21.99
N TYR A 161 -4.59 5.44 23.06
CA TYR A 161 -4.20 6.84 22.96
C TYR A 161 -3.09 7.15 23.96
N PHE A 162 -2.02 7.74 23.46
CA PHE A 162 -0.84 8.10 24.26
C PHE A 162 -0.62 9.61 24.23
N PHE A 163 -0.18 10.15 25.35
CA PHE A 163 -0.02 11.60 25.56
C PHE A 163 1.39 11.92 26.06
N PRO A 164 1.94 13.10 25.71
CA PRO A 164 1.37 14.10 24.79
C PRO A 164 1.37 13.60 23.35
N VAL A 165 0.39 14.04 22.56
CA VAL A 165 0.37 13.73 21.11
C VAL A 165 1.51 14.51 20.44
N LYS A 166 2.34 13.79 19.68
CA LYS A 166 3.46 14.37 18.93
C LYS A 166 3.26 14.11 17.44
N PHE A 167 3.57 15.09 16.63
CA PHE A 167 3.53 15.02 15.17
C PHE A 167 4.95 15.18 14.62
N GLU A 168 5.75 14.15 14.75
CA GLU A 168 7.09 14.09 14.19
C GLU A 168 7.06 13.14 12.98
N GLU A 169 7.55 13.60 11.84
CA GLU A 169 7.65 12.78 10.63
C GLU A 169 8.47 11.50 10.88
N HIS A 170 7.95 10.38 10.39
CA HIS A 170 8.62 9.09 10.35
C HIS A 170 9.09 8.55 11.71
N LYS A 171 8.36 8.85 12.78
CA LYS A 171 8.72 8.41 14.11
C LYS A 171 7.67 7.49 14.69
N VAL A 172 8.08 6.26 14.92
CA VAL A 172 7.37 5.32 15.76
C VAL A 172 7.77 5.55 17.20
N GLU A 173 6.81 5.77 18.09
CA GLU A 173 7.05 5.66 19.51
C GLU A 173 6.76 4.23 19.97
N LEU A 174 7.77 3.59 20.57
CA LEU A 174 7.59 2.28 21.19
C LEU A 174 6.95 2.46 22.56
N HIS A 175 5.67 2.16 22.66
CA HIS A 175 4.93 2.27 23.92
C HIS A 175 5.12 1.00 24.78
N PRO A 176 5.08 1.13 26.13
CA PRO A 176 5.37 0.01 27.03
C PRO A 176 4.46 -1.21 26.87
N ASN A 177 3.27 -1.02 26.31
CA ASN A 177 2.30 -2.09 26.08
C ASN A 177 2.37 -2.67 24.65
N ASN A 178 3.37 -2.28 23.84
CA ASN A 178 3.51 -2.68 22.44
C ASN A 178 2.27 -2.40 21.60
N GLN A 179 1.61 -1.26 21.85
CA GLN A 179 0.51 -0.74 21.04
C GLN A 179 0.91 0.58 20.39
N SER A 180 0.23 0.97 19.33
CA SER A 180 0.49 2.21 18.62
C SER A 180 -0.64 3.22 18.82
N ASN A 181 -0.31 4.50 18.72
CA ASN A 181 -1.26 5.58 18.99
C ASN A 181 -2.39 5.63 17.94
N SER A 182 -3.62 5.74 18.40
CA SER A 182 -4.80 5.79 17.54
C SER A 182 -5.06 7.16 16.89
N TYR A 183 -4.23 8.16 17.17
CA TYR A 183 -4.30 9.48 16.52
C TYR A 183 -3.77 9.52 15.08
N ASP A 184 -3.35 8.38 14.52
CA ASP A 184 -2.80 8.25 13.16
C ASP A 184 -1.57 9.14 12.88
N ASN A 185 -0.78 9.36 13.91
CA ASN A 185 0.41 10.22 13.89
C ASN A 185 1.74 9.46 13.96
N GLU A 186 1.69 8.12 13.96
CA GLU A 186 2.87 7.26 14.03
C GLU A 186 3.05 6.48 12.73
N SER A 187 4.28 6.39 12.26
CA SER A 187 4.65 5.64 11.06
C SER A 187 5.99 4.95 11.24
N CYS A 188 6.24 3.89 10.48
CA CYS A 188 7.56 3.28 10.40
C CYS A 188 8.55 4.22 9.68
N SER A 189 9.85 3.97 9.80
CA SER A 189 10.90 4.78 9.17
C SER A 189 10.80 4.87 7.65
N TRP A 190 10.13 3.94 7.02
CA TRP A 190 9.93 3.81 5.58
C TRP A 190 8.52 4.22 5.12
N SER A 191 7.57 4.40 6.04
CA SER A 191 6.17 4.68 5.77
C SER A 191 5.79 6.13 6.07
N ASN A 192 4.52 6.48 5.94
CA ASN A 192 4.01 7.84 6.06
C ASN A 192 2.74 7.89 6.90
N VAL A 193 2.33 9.11 7.24
CA VAL A 193 0.98 9.38 7.73
C VAL A 193 0.06 9.75 6.56
N PRO A 194 -1.26 9.52 6.66
CA PRO A 194 -2.19 9.73 5.54
C PRO A 194 -2.20 11.14 4.95
N ASP A 195 -1.96 12.14 5.79
CA ASP A 195 -1.97 13.57 5.38
C ASP A 195 -0.99 13.86 4.23
N LEU A 196 0.17 13.22 4.24
CA LEU A 196 1.17 13.43 3.21
C LEU A 196 0.72 12.87 1.85
N ASP A 197 0.11 11.69 1.87
CA ASP A 197 -0.41 11.06 0.64
C ASP A 197 -1.63 11.82 0.12
N PHE A 198 -2.54 12.25 0.99
CA PHE A 198 -3.67 13.11 0.60
C PHE A 198 -3.23 14.43 -0.02
N ALA A 199 -2.23 15.09 0.57
CA ALA A 199 -1.70 16.32 0.00
C ALA A 199 -1.14 16.12 -1.41
N ARG A 200 -0.51 14.98 -1.68
CA ARG A 200 -0.01 14.66 -3.03
C ARG A 200 -1.13 14.41 -4.03
N ASP A 201 -2.17 13.71 -3.62
CA ASP A 201 -3.35 13.48 -4.47
C ASP A 201 -4.09 14.80 -4.77
N ASP A 202 -4.25 15.68 -3.79
CA ASP A 202 -4.99 16.94 -3.94
C ASP A 202 -4.22 17.99 -4.75
N ASP A 203 -2.91 18.11 -4.50
CA ASP A 203 -2.09 19.18 -5.10
C ASP A 203 -1.63 18.83 -6.53
N HIS A 204 -1.67 17.56 -6.94
CA HIS A 204 -1.05 17.11 -8.17
C HIS A 204 -2.00 16.24 -9.03
N PRO A 205 -2.66 16.80 -10.04
CA PRO A 205 -3.62 16.08 -10.90
C PRO A 205 -3.00 14.95 -11.74
N TRP A 206 -1.69 14.86 -11.78
CA TRP A 206 -0.95 13.75 -12.40
C TRP A 206 -0.64 12.59 -11.44
N VAL A 207 -0.96 12.72 -10.16
CA VAL A 207 -1.07 11.59 -9.24
C VAL A 207 -2.47 11.00 -9.42
N ILE A 208 -2.53 9.80 -9.98
CA ILE A 208 -3.79 9.21 -10.42
C ILE A 208 -4.53 8.43 -9.32
N GLY A 209 -4.03 8.48 -8.10
CA GLY A 209 -4.61 7.87 -6.92
C GLY A 209 -3.62 7.00 -6.15
N GLN A 210 -4.15 6.31 -5.14
CA GLN A 210 -3.36 5.53 -4.22
C GLN A 210 -4.05 4.24 -3.78
N PHE A 211 -3.24 3.25 -3.41
CA PHE A 211 -3.66 2.04 -2.72
C PHE A 211 -3.04 2.00 -1.33
N VAL A 212 -3.88 2.08 -0.32
CA VAL A 212 -3.41 2.16 1.08
C VAL A 212 -2.98 0.78 1.59
N TRP A 213 -1.81 0.70 2.18
CA TRP A 213 -1.41 -0.43 2.97
C TRP A 213 -1.84 -0.22 4.43
N THR A 214 -2.85 -0.88 4.95
CA THR A 214 -3.67 -1.93 4.31
C THR A 214 -5.11 -1.85 4.84
N GLY A 215 -6.03 -2.59 4.22
CA GLY A 215 -7.43 -2.60 4.63
C GLY A 215 -7.64 -3.20 6.01
N PHE A 216 -6.96 -4.31 6.32
CA PHE A 216 -7.08 -5.04 7.58
C PHE A 216 -5.72 -5.25 8.23
N ASP A 217 -5.69 -5.29 9.56
CA ASP A 217 -4.56 -5.90 10.27
C ASP A 217 -4.45 -7.37 9.88
N TYR A 218 -3.25 -7.93 9.90
CA TYR A 218 -3.00 -9.32 9.54
C TYR A 218 -1.96 -9.95 10.48
N LEU A 219 -2.03 -11.25 10.65
CA LEU A 219 -1.06 -12.00 11.45
C LEU A 219 0.30 -12.04 10.75
N GLY A 220 1.34 -12.08 11.54
CA GLY A 220 2.72 -11.89 11.09
C GLY A 220 3.05 -10.41 10.95
N GLU A 221 4.27 -10.09 10.57
CA GLU A 221 4.78 -8.72 10.40
C GLU A 221 4.36 -7.75 11.52
N PRO A 222 4.77 -7.97 12.76
CA PRO A 222 4.32 -7.15 13.89
C PRO A 222 5.02 -5.77 13.93
N SER A 223 5.18 -5.15 12.77
CA SER A 223 5.72 -3.79 12.67
C SER A 223 4.84 -2.80 13.43
N PRO A 224 5.45 -1.85 14.14
CA PRO A 224 6.90 -1.53 14.15
C PRO A 224 7.71 -2.34 15.16
N TYR A 225 7.14 -3.33 15.83
CA TYR A 225 7.67 -3.96 17.04
C TYR A 225 8.53 -5.19 16.76
N ASP A 226 8.89 -5.62 15.67
CA ASP A 226 9.64 -6.84 15.35
C ASP A 226 8.99 -8.16 15.85
N THR A 227 9.51 -9.27 15.37
CA THR A 227 8.94 -10.61 15.60
C THR A 227 8.93 -11.06 17.06
N ASP A 228 9.83 -10.53 17.88
CA ASP A 228 9.98 -10.92 19.28
C ASP A 228 9.21 -10.04 20.27
N ALA A 229 8.42 -9.10 19.76
CA ALA A 229 7.70 -8.11 20.56
C ALA A 229 6.38 -8.62 21.13
N TRP A 230 6.36 -9.83 21.70
CA TRP A 230 5.16 -10.33 22.38
C TRP A 230 4.62 -9.30 23.41
N PRO A 231 3.31 -9.02 23.49
CA PRO A 231 2.22 -9.72 22.82
C PRO A 231 1.89 -9.28 21.39
N SER A 232 2.61 -8.35 20.81
CA SER A 232 2.38 -7.94 19.41
C SER A 232 2.77 -9.08 18.47
N HIS A 233 1.81 -9.58 17.71
CA HIS A 233 1.98 -10.71 16.79
C HIS A 233 1.27 -10.50 15.45
N SER A 234 0.69 -9.31 15.27
CA SER A 234 0.04 -8.89 14.03
C SER A 234 0.56 -7.55 13.57
N SER A 235 0.37 -7.25 12.30
CA SER A 235 0.52 -5.88 11.80
C SER A 235 -0.50 -4.97 12.48
N VAL A 236 -0.19 -3.67 12.53
CA VAL A 236 -1.11 -2.62 13.00
C VAL A 236 -1.33 -1.55 11.92
N PHE A 237 -1.08 -1.90 10.66
CA PHE A 237 -1.27 -1.03 9.49
C PHE A 237 -2.73 -0.93 9.03
N GLY A 238 -3.57 -1.89 9.41
CA GLY A 238 -4.95 -1.97 8.95
C GLY A 238 -5.78 -0.72 9.24
N ILE A 239 -6.68 -0.39 8.33
CA ILE A 239 -7.77 0.57 8.56
C ILE A 239 -8.81 -0.06 9.49
N ILE A 240 -8.92 -1.38 9.42
CA ILE A 240 -9.80 -2.23 10.23
C ILE A 240 -8.92 -3.20 11.00
N ASP A 241 -9.25 -3.48 12.25
CA ASP A 241 -8.47 -4.41 13.09
C ASP A 241 -8.75 -5.90 12.79
N LEU A 242 -8.00 -6.81 13.45
CA LEU A 242 -8.19 -8.26 13.31
C LEU A 242 -9.60 -8.76 13.67
N ALA A 243 -10.33 -8.02 14.49
CA ALA A 243 -11.70 -8.36 14.87
C ALA A 243 -12.75 -7.78 13.89
N SER A 244 -12.32 -7.26 12.76
CA SER A 244 -13.16 -6.58 11.75
C SER A 244 -13.85 -5.31 12.28
N LEU A 245 -13.25 -4.64 13.26
CA LEU A 245 -13.76 -3.39 13.80
C LEU A 245 -12.97 -2.21 13.22
N PRO A 246 -13.65 -1.14 12.77
CA PRO A 246 -12.98 0.04 12.21
C PRO A 246 -12.14 0.75 13.28
N LYS A 247 -10.93 1.14 12.90
CA LYS A 247 -10.07 2.04 13.68
C LYS A 247 -10.46 3.50 13.42
N ASP A 248 -9.87 4.46 14.16
CA ASP A 248 -10.15 5.88 13.92
C ASP A 248 -9.82 6.30 12.49
N ARG A 249 -8.73 5.78 11.91
CA ARG A 249 -8.37 6.08 10.52
C ARG A 249 -9.37 5.58 9.47
N TYR A 250 -10.22 4.61 9.77
CA TYR A 250 -11.33 4.27 8.88
C TYR A 250 -12.21 5.49 8.60
N TYR A 251 -12.50 6.26 9.65
CA TYR A 251 -13.31 7.46 9.53
C TYR A 251 -12.55 8.62 8.87
N LEU A 252 -11.22 8.68 9.03
CA LEU A 252 -10.38 9.62 8.29
C LEU A 252 -10.47 9.35 6.78
N TYR A 253 -10.21 8.12 6.34
CA TYR A 253 -10.34 7.76 4.92
C TYR A 253 -11.78 7.91 4.41
N ARG A 254 -12.76 7.54 5.23
CA ARG A 254 -14.16 7.73 4.87
C ARG A 254 -14.51 9.20 4.68
N SER A 255 -14.04 10.10 5.53
CA SER A 255 -14.30 11.54 5.38
C SER A 255 -13.67 12.09 4.10
N LYS A 256 -12.51 11.56 3.70
CA LYS A 256 -11.81 12.00 2.49
C LYS A 256 -12.40 11.44 1.19
N TRP A 257 -12.87 10.19 1.20
CA TRP A 257 -13.22 9.48 -0.05
C TRP A 257 -14.71 9.22 -0.24
N ASN A 258 -15.53 9.32 0.80
CA ASN A 258 -16.95 9.04 0.68
C ASN A 258 -17.80 10.33 0.62
N GLU A 259 -17.96 10.86 -0.57
CA GLU A 259 -18.80 12.03 -0.84
C GLU A 259 -20.31 11.77 -0.71
N LYS A 260 -20.74 10.50 -0.73
CA LYS A 260 -22.16 10.13 -0.73
C LYS A 260 -22.80 10.17 0.66
N SER A 261 -22.00 10.08 1.72
CA SER A 261 -22.47 10.01 3.09
C SER A 261 -21.57 10.83 4.00
N PRO A 262 -22.10 11.85 4.67
CA PRO A 262 -21.28 12.67 5.57
C PRO A 262 -20.66 11.81 6.67
N THR A 263 -19.44 12.12 7.01
CA THR A 263 -18.71 11.54 8.13
C THR A 263 -18.69 12.54 9.27
N LEU A 264 -18.89 12.07 10.47
CA LEU A 264 -18.60 12.80 11.71
C LEU A 264 -18.04 11.79 12.70
N HIS A 265 -16.76 11.88 12.97
CA HIS A 265 -16.08 11.03 13.92
C HIS A 265 -15.21 11.86 14.84
N ILE A 266 -15.30 11.59 16.15
CA ILE A 266 -14.58 12.33 17.17
C ILE A 266 -13.69 11.35 17.93
N LEU A 267 -12.42 11.67 18.05
CA LEU A 267 -11.46 10.93 18.86
C LEU A 267 -10.71 11.89 19.80
N PRO A 268 -10.22 11.41 20.94
CA PRO A 268 -10.35 10.08 21.51
C PRO A 268 -11.70 9.89 22.25
N HIS A 269 -11.86 8.78 22.94
CA HIS A 269 -12.96 8.61 23.90
C HIS A 269 -12.80 9.59 25.10
N TRP A 270 -13.83 9.68 25.96
CA TRP A 270 -13.89 10.66 27.04
C TRP A 270 -13.54 10.10 28.43
N ASN A 271 -13.11 8.85 28.54
CA ASN A 271 -12.81 8.18 29.81
C ASN A 271 -11.32 8.28 30.16
N TRP A 272 -10.94 9.34 30.87
CA TRP A 272 -9.55 9.66 31.19
C TRP A 272 -9.36 9.79 32.71
N GLU A 273 -9.76 8.79 33.47
CA GLU A 273 -9.55 8.73 34.91
C GLU A 273 -8.05 8.92 35.25
N GLY A 274 -7.76 9.79 36.21
CA GLY A 274 -6.40 10.11 36.65
C GLY A 274 -5.66 11.13 35.77
N ARG A 275 -6.35 11.78 34.83
CA ARG A 275 -5.78 12.84 33.99
C ARG A 275 -6.47 14.20 34.18
N GLU A 276 -7.07 14.41 35.34
CA GLU A 276 -7.79 15.67 35.66
C GLU A 276 -6.82 16.86 35.60
N GLY A 277 -7.16 17.86 34.82
CA GLY A 277 -6.33 19.05 34.59
C GLY A 277 -5.27 18.92 33.49
N GLU A 278 -5.14 17.77 32.85
CA GLU A 278 -4.27 17.57 31.69
C GLU A 278 -4.99 17.85 30.37
N ILE A 279 -4.24 18.25 29.34
CA ILE A 279 -4.78 18.48 28.00
C ILE A 279 -4.98 17.14 27.30
N THR A 280 -6.18 16.93 26.78
CA THR A 280 -6.51 15.84 25.86
C THR A 280 -6.85 16.43 24.51
N PRO A 281 -6.00 16.28 23.48
CA PRO A 281 -6.32 16.73 22.13
C PRO A 281 -7.55 16.00 21.59
N VAL A 282 -8.46 16.74 20.97
CA VAL A 282 -9.66 16.19 20.32
C VAL A 282 -9.55 16.43 18.82
N PHE A 283 -9.62 15.34 18.04
CA PHE A 283 -9.67 15.39 16.60
C PHE A 283 -11.06 15.11 16.11
N VAL A 284 -11.41 15.71 15.00
CA VAL A 284 -12.72 15.52 14.35
C VAL A 284 -12.49 15.28 12.87
N TYR A 285 -13.00 14.16 12.38
CA TYR A 285 -12.98 13.81 10.95
C TYR A 285 -14.38 14.04 10.36
N THR A 286 -14.45 14.91 9.34
CA THR A 286 -15.72 15.32 8.71
C THR A 286 -15.62 15.33 7.19
#